data_12e3f23eae6524da1a59c4a9426ebd2c
#
_entry.id   12e3f23eae6524da1a59c4a9426ebd2c
#
_cell.length_a   1.000
_cell.length_b   1.000
_cell.length_c   1.000
_cell.angle_alpha   90.00
_cell.angle_beta   90.00
_cell.angle_gamma   90.00
#
_symmetry.space_group_name_H-M   'P 1'
#
loop_
_entity.id
_entity.type
_entity.pdbx_description
1 polymer ?
#
loop_
_entity_poly.entity_id
_entity_poly.type
_entity_poly.pdbx_seq_one_letter_code
_entity_poly.pdbx_strand_id
1 'polypeptide(L)'
;MREEGAVIASFAERRAEIARQLQAAAEKVGGGVRPIEDAALLDEVTALVERPNVLVCEFEREFLAVPQECLILTMKANQKYFPLLDAQGKLTHQFLVVSNIAPQDASAVVQGNERVVRPRLADAKFFFDQDRKKTLASRVELLDKVVYHNKLGTQGERVQRVRQIAKAIAEPLYAGLVARHDLQGTQDAEVVLDYLMTCVDNAALLAKTDLVTDMVGEFPELQGIMGGYYAVNDGLPDEVAHAIEDHYKPRFAGDALPRENVGTIVALADKLETLVGMFGIGNLPTGDRDPFALRRHALGVIRMLIEKDLPLDLQPLLQSTVPAFGDKIEDATAQLADFFYDRLAGSLREQGYSAQEVDAVIALRPQRLSLVPRQLEAVRTFATLEQAPALAAANKRVTNILKKAGEVDAHVNEELLREQAEKDLYAALQRFVPEANAQFERGDYTASLQTLAVLRAPVDAFFDDVMVNAEDLPLRLNRQGLLKTLHVAMNRVADLSRLAV
;
A
#
# COMPACT_ATOMS: atom_id res chain seq x y z
N MET A 1 16.98 37.40 -30.62
CA MET A 1 16.09 36.21 -30.62
C MET A 1 14.69 36.53 -30.10
N ARG A 2 14.55 37.05 -28.86
CA ARG A 2 13.21 37.31 -28.29
C ARG A 2 12.50 38.45 -29.00
N GLU A 3 13.18 39.54 -29.30
CA GLU A 3 12.58 40.73 -29.91
C GLU A 3 12.33 40.57 -31.42
N GLU A 4 13.26 39.99 -32.16
CA GLU A 4 13.15 39.82 -33.62
C GLU A 4 12.57 38.49 -34.04
N GLY A 5 12.92 37.39 -33.34
CA GLY A 5 12.49 36.03 -33.67
C GLY A 5 11.33 35.49 -32.86
N ALA A 6 10.90 36.25 -31.81
CA ALA A 6 9.91 35.81 -30.83
C ALA A 6 10.17 34.45 -30.17
N VAL A 7 11.42 34.01 -30.16
CA VAL A 7 11.86 32.73 -29.58
C VAL A 7 12.22 32.92 -28.10
N ILE A 8 11.70 32.06 -27.25
CA ILE A 8 12.04 31.99 -25.83
C ILE A 8 13.09 30.90 -25.63
N ALA A 9 14.38 31.29 -25.51
CA ALA A 9 15.48 30.36 -25.43
C ALA A 9 15.55 29.59 -24.11
N SER A 10 15.24 30.25 -22.98
CA SER A 10 15.23 29.63 -21.67
C SER A 10 14.10 28.60 -21.54
N PHE A 11 14.44 27.36 -21.19
CA PHE A 11 13.45 26.31 -20.95
C PHE A 11 12.48 26.71 -19.83
N ALA A 12 13.00 27.22 -18.72
CA ALA A 12 12.17 27.60 -17.56
C ALA A 12 11.21 28.75 -17.89
N GLU A 13 11.69 29.79 -18.61
CA GLU A 13 10.85 30.89 -19.05
C GLU A 13 9.79 30.43 -20.06
N ARG A 14 10.17 29.56 -20.98
CA ARG A 14 9.25 29.04 -22.00
C ARG A 14 8.18 28.16 -21.36
N ARG A 15 8.57 27.30 -20.39
CA ARG A 15 7.63 26.49 -19.62
C ARG A 15 6.61 27.34 -18.87
N ALA A 16 7.07 28.40 -18.20
CA ALA A 16 6.21 29.33 -17.48
C ALA A 16 5.27 30.07 -18.44
N GLU A 17 5.75 30.46 -19.60
CA GLU A 17 4.92 31.16 -20.62
C GLU A 17 3.86 30.23 -21.22
N ILE A 18 4.19 28.94 -21.48
CA ILE A 18 3.22 27.96 -21.95
C ILE A 18 2.15 27.75 -20.89
N ALA A 19 2.54 27.55 -19.63
CA ALA A 19 1.59 27.37 -18.53
C ALA A 19 0.66 28.61 -18.38
N ARG A 20 1.21 29.79 -18.48
CA ARG A 20 0.42 31.03 -18.45
C ARG A 20 -0.58 31.12 -19.60
N GLN A 21 -0.15 30.80 -20.82
CA GLN A 21 -1.02 30.83 -22.01
C GLN A 21 -2.11 29.75 -21.94
N LEU A 22 -1.81 28.56 -21.44
CA LEU A 22 -2.80 27.49 -21.23
C LEU A 22 -3.89 27.96 -20.26
N GLN A 23 -3.50 28.53 -19.14
CA GLN A 23 -4.43 29.06 -18.16
C GLN A 23 -5.27 30.24 -18.74
N ALA A 24 -4.64 31.20 -19.43
CA ALA A 24 -5.33 32.31 -20.04
C ALA A 24 -6.33 31.86 -21.13
N ALA A 25 -5.99 30.83 -21.90
CA ALA A 25 -6.89 30.28 -22.92
C ALA A 25 -8.12 29.60 -22.27
N ALA A 26 -7.91 28.87 -21.20
CA ALA A 26 -9.00 28.23 -20.44
C ALA A 26 -9.94 29.29 -19.81
N GLU A 27 -9.39 30.37 -19.26
CA GLU A 27 -10.17 31.47 -18.71
C GLU A 27 -11.04 32.16 -19.76
N LYS A 28 -10.53 32.32 -20.99
CA LYS A 28 -11.31 32.88 -22.13
C LYS A 28 -12.45 31.93 -22.55
N VAL A 29 -12.27 30.63 -22.48
CA VAL A 29 -13.36 29.70 -22.73
C VAL A 29 -14.47 29.85 -21.69
N GLY A 30 -14.12 30.17 -20.46
CA GLY A 30 -15.09 30.43 -19.38
C GLY A 30 -15.65 29.15 -18.74
N GLY A 31 -16.70 29.32 -17.94
CA GLY A 31 -17.39 28.19 -17.32
C GLY A 31 -16.59 27.44 -16.26
N GLY A 32 -15.47 28.00 -15.78
CA GLY A 32 -14.60 27.34 -14.79
C GLY A 32 -13.78 26.19 -15.35
N VAL A 33 -13.65 26.09 -16.68
CA VAL A 33 -12.80 25.06 -17.30
C VAL A 33 -11.32 25.30 -17.02
N ARG A 34 -10.57 24.22 -16.95
CA ARG A 34 -9.13 24.24 -16.71
C ARG A 34 -8.42 23.23 -17.60
N PRO A 35 -7.18 23.50 -18.01
CA PRO A 35 -6.37 22.51 -18.70
C PRO A 35 -6.06 21.35 -17.75
N ILE A 36 -5.87 20.16 -18.32
CA ILE A 36 -5.39 19.03 -17.52
C ILE A 36 -4.03 19.37 -16.91
N GLU A 37 -3.85 19.01 -15.64
CA GLU A 37 -2.58 19.15 -14.95
C GLU A 37 -1.69 17.94 -15.24
N ASP A 38 -0.65 18.14 -16.05
CA ASP A 38 0.32 17.11 -16.41
C ASP A 38 1.69 17.76 -16.61
N ALA A 39 2.52 17.69 -15.59
CA ALA A 39 3.84 18.30 -15.61
C ALA A 39 4.76 17.66 -16.67
N ALA A 40 4.65 16.35 -16.89
CA ALA A 40 5.44 15.63 -17.89
C ALA A 40 5.06 16.06 -19.33
N LEU A 41 3.76 16.20 -19.60
CA LEU A 41 3.28 16.72 -20.88
C LEU A 41 3.73 18.17 -21.10
N LEU A 42 3.66 19.00 -20.07
CA LEU A 42 4.12 20.38 -20.14
C LEU A 42 5.63 20.46 -20.43
N ASP A 43 6.43 19.65 -19.79
CA ASP A 43 7.88 19.57 -20.02
C ASP A 43 8.21 19.08 -21.44
N GLU A 44 7.51 18.08 -21.92
CA GLU A 44 7.66 17.55 -23.29
C GLU A 44 7.32 18.63 -24.33
N VAL A 45 6.18 19.26 -24.19
CA VAL A 45 5.75 20.35 -25.11
C VAL A 45 6.71 21.53 -25.04
N THR A 46 7.23 21.88 -23.86
CA THR A 46 8.23 22.93 -23.69
C THR A 46 9.50 22.65 -24.49
N ALA A 47 9.90 21.36 -24.56
CA ALA A 47 11.06 20.95 -25.37
C ALA A 47 10.80 21.02 -26.89
N LEU A 48 9.56 20.88 -27.33
CA LEU A 48 9.17 20.83 -28.74
C LEU A 48 8.87 22.21 -29.35
N VAL A 49 8.49 23.22 -28.54
CA VAL A 49 7.98 24.48 -28.98
C VAL A 49 8.85 25.63 -28.47
N GLU A 50 9.44 26.41 -29.33
CA GLU A 50 10.31 27.57 -28.99
C GLU A 50 9.59 28.91 -29.04
N ARG A 51 8.51 29.01 -29.83
CA ARG A 51 7.63 30.18 -29.95
C ARG A 51 6.19 29.78 -29.62
N PRO A 52 5.86 29.59 -28.35
CA PRO A 52 4.55 29.07 -27.97
C PRO A 52 3.41 30.03 -28.27
N ASN A 53 2.36 29.47 -28.87
CA ASN A 53 1.08 30.12 -29.09
C ASN A 53 -0.04 29.12 -28.84
N VAL A 54 -0.81 29.31 -27.77
CA VAL A 54 -1.87 28.40 -27.37
C VAL A 54 -3.16 28.74 -28.12
N LEU A 55 -3.73 27.70 -28.74
CA LEU A 55 -4.97 27.80 -29.51
C LEU A 55 -6.02 26.87 -28.90
N VAL A 56 -7.29 27.33 -28.93
CA VAL A 56 -8.44 26.55 -28.54
C VAL A 56 -8.98 25.79 -29.75
N CYS A 57 -9.11 24.47 -29.64
CA CYS A 57 -9.69 23.59 -30.62
C CYS A 57 -10.88 22.82 -30.03
N GLU A 58 -11.70 22.25 -30.86
CA GLU A 58 -12.85 21.45 -30.43
C GLU A 58 -13.02 20.17 -31.26
N PHE A 59 -13.73 19.22 -30.67
CA PHE A 59 -14.16 18.00 -31.34
C PHE A 59 -15.66 17.80 -31.16
N GLU A 60 -16.21 16.89 -31.95
CA GLU A 60 -17.64 16.60 -31.93
C GLU A 60 -18.07 16.00 -30.57
N ARG A 61 -19.13 16.57 -30.00
CA ARG A 61 -19.64 16.18 -28.66
C ARG A 61 -20.03 14.71 -28.54
N GLU A 62 -20.32 14.04 -29.66
CA GLU A 62 -20.65 12.62 -29.67
C GLU A 62 -19.54 11.72 -29.12
N PHE A 63 -18.26 12.15 -29.23
CA PHE A 63 -17.13 11.42 -28.67
C PHE A 63 -17.13 11.39 -27.15
N LEU A 64 -17.81 12.32 -26.48
CA LEU A 64 -17.94 12.33 -25.01
C LEU A 64 -18.71 11.15 -24.44
N ALA A 65 -19.36 10.33 -25.29
CA ALA A 65 -19.94 9.04 -24.90
C ALA A 65 -18.89 7.97 -24.60
N VAL A 66 -17.66 8.14 -25.09
CA VAL A 66 -16.50 7.30 -24.76
C VAL A 66 -15.96 7.71 -23.39
N PRO A 67 -15.50 6.78 -22.56
CA PRO A 67 -14.85 7.12 -21.28
C PRO A 67 -13.76 8.19 -21.46
N GLN A 68 -13.79 9.20 -20.63
CA GLN A 68 -12.87 10.34 -20.78
C GLN A 68 -11.38 9.95 -20.72
N GLU A 69 -11.03 8.92 -19.96
CA GLU A 69 -9.67 8.41 -19.85
C GLU A 69 -9.11 7.98 -21.21
N CYS A 70 -9.94 7.38 -22.06
CA CYS A 70 -9.55 7.00 -23.42
C CYS A 70 -9.25 8.23 -24.28
N LEU A 71 -10.13 9.21 -24.25
CA LEU A 71 -9.99 10.44 -25.04
C LEU A 71 -8.82 11.28 -24.57
N ILE A 72 -8.65 11.43 -23.25
CA ILE A 72 -7.54 12.16 -22.64
C ILE A 72 -6.21 11.52 -23.05
N LEU A 73 -6.09 10.19 -22.90
CA LEU A 73 -4.87 9.46 -23.26
C LEU A 73 -4.55 9.62 -24.76
N THR A 74 -5.57 9.46 -25.61
CA THR A 74 -5.43 9.63 -27.07
C THR A 74 -4.88 11.00 -27.42
N MET A 75 -5.46 12.07 -26.87
CA MET A 75 -5.04 13.43 -27.16
C MET A 75 -3.63 13.73 -26.62
N LYS A 76 -3.29 13.27 -25.44
CA LYS A 76 -1.98 13.48 -24.82
C LYS A 76 -0.87 12.67 -25.50
N ALA A 77 -1.09 11.41 -25.72
CA ALA A 77 -0.06 10.48 -26.21
C ALA A 77 0.33 10.77 -27.67
N ASN A 78 -0.66 10.93 -28.53
CA ASN A 78 -0.44 11.03 -29.97
C ASN A 78 -0.12 12.46 -30.42
N GLN A 79 -0.82 13.46 -29.90
CA GLN A 79 -0.77 14.83 -30.43
C GLN A 79 -0.25 15.86 -29.41
N LYS A 80 0.02 15.47 -28.17
CA LYS A 80 0.49 16.38 -27.10
C LYS A 80 -0.46 17.54 -26.84
N TYR A 81 -1.77 17.28 -26.96
CA TYR A 81 -2.80 18.25 -26.65
C TYR A 81 -3.10 18.28 -25.16
N PHE A 82 -3.62 19.44 -24.71
CA PHE A 82 -4.11 19.62 -23.34
C PHE A 82 -5.63 19.63 -23.33
N PRO A 83 -6.29 18.52 -22.95
CA PRO A 83 -7.73 18.51 -22.77
C PRO A 83 -8.21 19.52 -21.75
N LEU A 84 -9.39 20.10 -21.95
CA LEU A 84 -10.05 20.99 -21.00
C LEU A 84 -11.08 20.20 -20.18
N LEU A 85 -10.94 20.30 -18.86
CA LEU A 85 -11.87 19.73 -17.89
C LEU A 85 -12.79 20.82 -17.33
N ASP A 86 -14.04 20.46 -17.04
CA ASP A 86 -14.96 21.34 -16.33
C ASP A 86 -14.63 21.46 -14.84
N ALA A 87 -15.41 22.26 -14.10
CA ALA A 87 -15.22 22.46 -12.66
C ALA A 87 -15.37 21.18 -11.83
N GLN A 88 -16.06 20.15 -12.34
CA GLN A 88 -16.23 18.83 -11.73
C GLN A 88 -15.18 17.82 -12.18
N GLY A 89 -14.21 18.21 -13.00
CA GLY A 89 -13.17 17.34 -13.51
C GLY A 89 -13.61 16.44 -14.67
N LYS A 90 -14.75 16.73 -15.30
CA LYS A 90 -15.22 16.02 -16.50
C LYS A 90 -14.64 16.66 -17.76
N LEU A 91 -14.30 15.78 -18.71
CA LEU A 91 -13.80 16.21 -20.02
C LEU A 91 -14.87 17.02 -20.76
N THR A 92 -14.47 18.19 -21.27
CA THR A 92 -15.25 18.97 -22.23
C THR A 92 -14.92 18.54 -23.66
N HIS A 93 -15.66 19.06 -24.64
CA HIS A 93 -15.36 18.82 -26.06
C HIS A 93 -14.27 19.75 -26.64
N GLN A 94 -13.56 20.48 -25.78
CA GLN A 94 -12.54 21.43 -26.17
C GLN A 94 -11.18 21.01 -25.62
N PHE A 95 -10.14 21.37 -26.35
CA PHE A 95 -8.76 21.09 -25.98
C PHE A 95 -7.84 22.23 -26.43
N LEU A 96 -6.65 22.29 -25.85
CA LEU A 96 -5.66 23.29 -26.15
C LEU A 96 -4.49 22.69 -26.93
N VAL A 97 -4.05 23.41 -27.93
CA VAL A 97 -2.87 23.09 -28.72
C VAL A 97 -1.82 24.18 -28.49
N VAL A 98 -0.58 23.74 -28.23
CA VAL A 98 0.57 24.64 -28.16
C VAL A 98 1.24 24.66 -29.53
N SER A 99 0.91 25.69 -30.34
CA SER A 99 1.49 25.87 -31.66
C SER A 99 2.87 26.56 -31.58
N ASN A 100 3.76 26.26 -32.51
CA ASN A 100 5.05 26.93 -32.65
C ASN A 100 5.01 28.13 -33.56
N ILE A 101 3.83 28.53 -34.05
CA ILE A 101 3.61 29.69 -34.91
C ILE A 101 2.45 30.52 -34.35
N ALA A 102 2.51 31.80 -34.61
CA ALA A 102 1.47 32.78 -34.24
C ALA A 102 1.02 33.56 -35.49
N PRO A 103 0.23 32.97 -36.38
CA PRO A 103 -0.29 33.63 -37.56
C PRO A 103 -1.34 34.71 -37.19
N GLN A 104 -1.56 35.67 -38.04
CA GLN A 104 -2.63 36.67 -37.85
C GLN A 104 -4.02 36.02 -37.84
N ASP A 105 -4.24 35.03 -38.72
CA ASP A 105 -5.41 34.19 -38.75
C ASP A 105 -5.00 32.74 -38.40
N ALA A 106 -5.41 32.26 -37.23
CA ALA A 106 -5.11 30.94 -36.74
C ALA A 106 -6.09 29.85 -37.20
N SER A 107 -7.14 30.21 -37.94
CA SER A 107 -8.24 29.30 -38.32
C SER A 107 -7.76 28.04 -39.03
N ALA A 108 -6.78 28.16 -39.93
CA ALA A 108 -6.21 27.01 -40.64
C ALA A 108 -5.43 26.07 -39.71
N VAL A 109 -4.75 26.60 -38.69
CA VAL A 109 -4.03 25.82 -37.69
C VAL A 109 -5.02 25.08 -36.80
N VAL A 110 -6.07 25.75 -36.32
CA VAL A 110 -7.14 25.15 -35.51
C VAL A 110 -7.83 24.00 -36.28
N GLN A 111 -8.31 24.26 -37.49
CA GLN A 111 -8.96 23.26 -38.33
C GLN A 111 -8.04 22.08 -38.66
N GLY A 112 -6.75 22.34 -38.87
CA GLY A 112 -5.74 21.29 -39.10
C GLY A 112 -5.63 20.36 -37.90
N ASN A 113 -5.56 20.86 -36.67
CA ASN A 113 -5.47 20.07 -35.47
C ASN A 113 -6.79 19.34 -35.17
N GLU A 114 -7.92 19.95 -35.35
CA GLU A 114 -9.25 19.32 -35.23
C GLU A 114 -9.42 18.16 -36.23
N ARG A 115 -8.93 18.34 -37.45
CA ARG A 115 -8.94 17.28 -38.47
C ARG A 115 -8.05 16.10 -38.11
N VAL A 116 -6.92 16.33 -37.46
CA VAL A 116 -5.98 15.27 -37.02
C VAL A 116 -6.50 14.51 -35.82
N VAL A 117 -7.15 15.15 -34.86
CA VAL A 117 -7.65 14.48 -33.65
C VAL A 117 -8.86 13.61 -33.93
N ARG A 118 -9.74 14.02 -34.86
CA ARG A 118 -11.02 13.34 -35.14
C ARG A 118 -10.87 11.84 -35.46
N PRO A 119 -9.99 11.39 -36.38
CA PRO A 119 -9.81 9.95 -36.64
C PRO A 119 -9.36 9.19 -35.40
N ARG A 120 -8.52 9.78 -34.56
CA ARG A 120 -8.02 9.15 -33.32
C ARG A 120 -9.13 8.95 -32.31
N LEU A 121 -10.00 9.94 -32.14
CA LEU A 121 -11.17 9.82 -31.28
C LEU A 121 -12.21 8.84 -31.86
N ALA A 122 -12.34 8.79 -33.17
CA ALA A 122 -13.20 7.82 -33.87
C ALA A 122 -12.69 6.37 -33.66
N ASP A 123 -11.38 6.13 -33.69
CA ASP A 123 -10.79 4.83 -33.39
C ASP A 123 -11.10 4.43 -31.94
N ALA A 124 -10.90 5.32 -30.97
CA ALA A 124 -11.24 5.05 -29.58
C ALA A 124 -12.72 4.72 -29.39
N LYS A 125 -13.61 5.47 -30.05
CA LYS A 125 -15.05 5.20 -30.05
C LYS A 125 -15.37 3.85 -30.66
N PHE A 126 -14.74 3.49 -31.77
CA PHE A 126 -14.91 2.19 -32.41
C PHE A 126 -14.52 1.04 -31.48
N PHE A 127 -13.34 1.08 -30.86
CA PHE A 127 -12.91 0.05 -29.89
C PHE A 127 -13.88 -0.06 -28.72
N PHE A 128 -14.29 1.06 -28.14
CA PHE A 128 -15.25 1.07 -27.05
C PHE A 128 -16.59 0.43 -27.45
N ASP A 129 -17.12 0.78 -28.61
CA ASP A 129 -18.39 0.23 -29.11
C ASP A 129 -18.29 -1.26 -29.46
N GLN A 130 -17.14 -1.72 -30.00
CA GLN A 130 -16.93 -3.14 -30.28
C GLN A 130 -16.78 -3.95 -28.99
N ASP A 131 -16.01 -3.46 -28.02
CA ASP A 131 -15.79 -4.15 -26.75
C ASP A 131 -17.09 -4.37 -25.97
N ARG A 132 -18.01 -3.40 -26.01
CA ARG A 132 -19.31 -3.50 -25.32
C ARG A 132 -20.29 -4.52 -25.92
N LYS A 133 -20.02 -5.06 -27.10
CA LYS A 133 -20.84 -6.11 -27.71
C LYS A 133 -20.72 -7.48 -27.04
N LYS A 134 -19.66 -7.65 -26.21
CA LYS A 134 -19.39 -8.87 -25.47
C LYS A 134 -19.17 -8.56 -24.01
N THR A 135 -19.72 -9.40 -23.13
CA THR A 135 -19.53 -9.24 -21.68
C THR A 135 -18.11 -9.59 -21.25
N LEU A 136 -17.68 -9.08 -20.10
CA LEU A 136 -16.42 -9.48 -19.46
C LEU A 136 -16.40 -10.99 -19.18
N ALA A 137 -17.50 -11.55 -18.71
CA ALA A 137 -17.63 -12.97 -18.41
C ALA A 137 -17.34 -13.84 -19.65
N SER A 138 -17.78 -13.43 -20.84
CA SER A 138 -17.53 -14.16 -22.10
C SER A 138 -16.04 -14.15 -22.53
N ARG A 139 -15.22 -13.29 -21.91
CA ARG A 139 -13.79 -13.16 -22.20
C ARG A 139 -12.89 -13.97 -21.28
N VAL A 140 -13.43 -14.55 -20.21
CA VAL A 140 -12.63 -15.28 -19.20
C VAL A 140 -11.81 -16.39 -19.85
N GLU A 141 -12.39 -17.20 -20.72
CA GLU A 141 -11.70 -18.29 -21.40
C GLU A 141 -10.54 -17.82 -22.30
N LEU A 142 -10.59 -16.59 -22.80
CA LEU A 142 -9.52 -16.04 -23.64
C LEU A 142 -8.22 -15.79 -22.83
N LEU A 143 -8.32 -15.66 -21.52
CA LEU A 143 -7.15 -15.49 -20.64
C LEU A 143 -6.26 -16.75 -20.61
N ASP A 144 -6.78 -17.92 -20.94
CA ASP A 144 -6.00 -19.15 -21.05
C ASP A 144 -4.98 -19.11 -22.22
N LYS A 145 -5.16 -18.18 -23.15
CA LYS A 145 -4.24 -17.96 -24.27
C LYS A 145 -3.18 -16.90 -23.98
N VAL A 146 -3.31 -16.18 -22.87
CA VAL A 146 -2.37 -15.13 -22.48
C VAL A 146 -1.34 -15.71 -21.53
N VAL A 147 -0.07 -15.71 -21.95
CA VAL A 147 1.04 -16.21 -21.13
C VAL A 147 1.29 -15.25 -19.96
N TYR A 148 1.33 -15.79 -18.76
CA TYR A 148 1.74 -15.05 -17.56
C TYR A 148 3.20 -15.30 -17.20
N HIS A 149 3.56 -16.56 -16.95
CA HIS A 149 4.92 -16.94 -16.62
C HIS A 149 5.18 -18.41 -17.01
N ASN A 150 6.38 -18.72 -17.49
CA ASN A 150 6.71 -20.07 -17.99
C ASN A 150 6.51 -21.19 -16.95
N LYS A 151 6.74 -20.92 -15.67
CA LYS A 151 6.55 -21.89 -14.58
C LYS A 151 5.16 -21.81 -13.93
N LEU A 152 4.51 -20.66 -13.98
CA LEU A 152 3.22 -20.40 -13.32
C LEU A 152 2.03 -20.41 -14.27
N GLY A 153 2.27 -20.56 -15.57
CA GLY A 153 1.23 -20.78 -16.57
C GLY A 153 0.65 -19.51 -17.18
N THR A 154 -0.64 -19.57 -17.50
CA THR A 154 -1.38 -18.52 -18.21
C THR A 154 -2.04 -17.52 -17.27
N GLN A 155 -2.55 -16.42 -17.82
CA GLN A 155 -3.39 -15.48 -17.06
C GLN A 155 -4.68 -16.14 -16.56
N GLY A 156 -5.25 -17.09 -17.31
CA GLY A 156 -6.40 -17.85 -16.87
C GLY A 156 -6.11 -18.68 -15.61
N GLU A 157 -4.98 -19.39 -15.57
CA GLU A 157 -4.54 -20.12 -14.37
C GLU A 157 -4.29 -19.15 -13.19
N ARG A 158 -3.68 -18.00 -13.47
CA ARG A 158 -3.45 -16.97 -12.47
C ARG A 158 -4.75 -16.44 -11.86
N VAL A 159 -5.75 -16.17 -12.69
CA VAL A 159 -7.07 -15.70 -12.24
C VAL A 159 -7.72 -16.72 -11.30
N GLN A 160 -7.61 -18.01 -11.56
CA GLN A 160 -8.15 -19.04 -10.66
C GLN A 160 -7.44 -19.03 -9.30
N ARG A 161 -6.10 -18.81 -9.28
CA ARG A 161 -5.37 -18.65 -8.02
C ARG A 161 -5.80 -17.39 -7.27
N VAL A 162 -5.92 -16.26 -7.95
CA VAL A 162 -6.38 -15.00 -7.34
C VAL A 162 -7.78 -15.14 -6.73
N ARG A 163 -8.71 -15.84 -7.40
CA ARG A 163 -10.04 -16.16 -6.85
C ARG A 163 -9.94 -16.93 -5.53
N GLN A 164 -9.14 -18.00 -5.50
CA GLN A 164 -8.96 -18.81 -4.31
C GLN A 164 -8.32 -18.02 -3.17
N ILE A 165 -7.29 -17.24 -3.46
CA ILE A 165 -6.61 -16.38 -2.50
C ILE A 165 -7.56 -15.30 -1.96
N ALA A 166 -8.32 -14.65 -2.83
CA ALA A 166 -9.26 -13.61 -2.43
C ALA A 166 -10.32 -14.15 -1.45
N LYS A 167 -10.85 -15.33 -1.68
CA LYS A 167 -11.77 -15.99 -0.75
C LYS A 167 -11.11 -16.29 0.60
N ALA A 168 -9.88 -16.81 0.58
CA ALA A 168 -9.11 -17.09 1.80
C ALA A 168 -8.78 -15.83 2.61
N ILE A 169 -8.64 -14.66 1.96
CA ILE A 169 -8.45 -13.36 2.63
C ILE A 169 -9.77 -12.82 3.16
N ALA A 170 -10.85 -12.95 2.40
CA ALA A 170 -12.14 -12.38 2.72
C ALA A 170 -12.73 -12.96 4.02
N GLU A 171 -12.62 -14.26 4.23
CA GLU A 171 -13.16 -14.94 5.43
C GLU A 171 -12.62 -14.37 6.74
N PRO A 172 -11.30 -14.31 7.01
CA PRO A 172 -10.76 -13.76 8.25
C PRO A 172 -10.95 -12.25 8.34
N LEU A 173 -10.92 -11.53 7.21
CA LEU A 173 -11.15 -10.09 7.19
C LEU A 173 -12.56 -9.75 7.67
N TYR A 174 -13.57 -10.39 7.12
CA TYR A 174 -14.96 -10.14 7.51
C TYR A 174 -15.24 -10.63 8.92
N ALA A 175 -14.71 -11.77 9.34
CA ALA A 175 -14.80 -12.22 10.72
C ALA A 175 -14.22 -11.19 11.70
N GLY A 176 -13.08 -10.61 11.38
CA GLY A 176 -12.44 -9.55 12.16
C GLY A 176 -13.25 -8.24 12.19
N LEU A 177 -13.86 -7.85 11.08
CA LEU A 177 -14.70 -6.66 10.99
C LEU A 177 -16.02 -6.85 11.76
N VAL A 178 -16.66 -8.02 11.63
CA VAL A 178 -17.87 -8.38 12.37
C VAL A 178 -17.62 -8.36 13.89
N ALA A 179 -16.47 -8.90 14.33
CA ALA A 179 -16.08 -8.88 15.73
C ALA A 179 -15.88 -7.46 16.28
N ARG A 180 -15.30 -6.55 15.48
CA ARG A 180 -15.09 -5.15 15.87
C ARG A 180 -16.41 -4.36 16.03
N HIS A 181 -17.43 -4.71 15.28
CA HIS A 181 -18.70 -3.99 15.23
C HIS A 181 -19.83 -4.68 16.01
N ASP A 182 -19.51 -5.71 16.78
CA ASP A 182 -20.49 -6.47 17.60
C ASP A 182 -21.68 -7.04 16.80
N LEU A 183 -21.44 -7.35 15.52
CA LEU A 183 -22.47 -7.85 14.59
C LEU A 183 -22.60 -9.39 14.57
N GLN A 184 -21.95 -10.08 15.51
CA GLN A 184 -21.96 -11.54 15.55
C GLN A 184 -23.37 -12.11 15.78
N GLY A 185 -23.75 -13.06 14.92
CA GLY A 185 -25.00 -13.81 15.09
C GLY A 185 -26.26 -13.10 14.62
N THR A 186 -26.16 -12.00 13.87
CA THR A 186 -27.32 -11.39 13.21
C THR A 186 -27.54 -12.01 11.83
N GLN A 187 -28.80 -12.30 11.45
CA GLN A 187 -29.13 -12.78 10.09
C GLN A 187 -28.67 -11.79 9.03
N ASP A 188 -28.67 -10.50 9.32
CA ASP A 188 -28.20 -9.45 8.42
C ASP A 188 -26.70 -9.56 8.14
N ALA A 189 -25.90 -9.97 9.12
CA ALA A 189 -24.46 -10.18 8.93
C ALA A 189 -24.15 -11.35 7.98
N GLU A 190 -24.90 -12.44 8.04
CA GLU A 190 -24.71 -13.60 7.15
C GLU A 190 -25.09 -13.26 5.69
N VAL A 191 -26.20 -12.55 5.49
CA VAL A 191 -26.62 -12.11 4.15
C VAL A 191 -25.63 -11.15 3.53
N VAL A 192 -25.14 -10.18 4.31
CA VAL A 192 -24.12 -9.22 3.85
C VAL A 192 -22.81 -9.94 3.51
N LEU A 193 -22.39 -10.90 4.35
CA LEU A 193 -21.19 -11.69 4.11
C LEU A 193 -21.29 -12.49 2.81
N ASP A 194 -22.39 -13.20 2.58
CA ASP A 194 -22.61 -14.00 1.35
C ASP A 194 -22.58 -13.10 0.10
N TYR A 195 -23.24 -11.95 0.15
CA TYR A 195 -23.20 -10.98 -0.94
C TYR A 195 -21.77 -10.48 -1.21
N LEU A 196 -21.02 -10.09 -0.17
CA LEU A 196 -19.64 -9.62 -0.32
C LEU A 196 -18.70 -10.71 -0.84
N MET A 197 -18.86 -11.95 -0.38
CA MET A 197 -18.09 -13.10 -0.90
C MET A 197 -18.37 -13.35 -2.37
N THR A 198 -19.62 -13.21 -2.81
CA THR A 198 -20.01 -13.29 -4.22
C THR A 198 -19.38 -12.16 -5.04
N CYS A 199 -19.39 -10.93 -4.53
CA CYS A 199 -18.73 -9.79 -5.18
C CYS A 199 -17.22 -9.99 -5.30
N VAL A 200 -16.58 -10.50 -4.25
CA VAL A 200 -15.13 -10.82 -4.26
C VAL A 200 -14.79 -11.85 -5.34
N ASP A 201 -15.56 -12.94 -5.41
CA ASP A 201 -15.32 -13.99 -6.39
C ASP A 201 -15.51 -13.48 -7.84
N ASN A 202 -16.59 -12.75 -8.09
CA ASN A 202 -16.86 -12.16 -9.40
C ASN A 202 -15.79 -11.13 -9.80
N ALA A 203 -15.41 -10.25 -8.89
CA ALA A 203 -14.38 -9.26 -9.15
C ALA A 203 -13.02 -9.92 -9.45
N ALA A 204 -12.63 -10.92 -8.67
CA ALA A 204 -11.40 -11.67 -8.91
C ALA A 204 -11.41 -12.42 -10.26
N LEU A 205 -12.54 -13.03 -10.61
CA LEU A 205 -12.70 -13.71 -11.89
C LEU A 205 -12.57 -12.77 -13.09
N LEU A 206 -13.14 -11.57 -12.98
CA LEU A 206 -13.28 -10.64 -14.10
C LEU A 206 -12.17 -9.57 -14.16
N ALA A 207 -11.35 -9.45 -13.11
CA ALA A 207 -10.38 -8.36 -12.95
C ALA A 207 -9.39 -8.21 -14.12
N LYS A 208 -9.03 -9.30 -14.78
CA LYS A 208 -8.06 -9.31 -15.90
C LYS A 208 -8.69 -9.43 -17.28
N THR A 209 -10.00 -9.52 -17.38
CA THR A 209 -10.68 -9.76 -18.66
C THR A 209 -10.58 -8.61 -19.64
N ASP A 210 -10.34 -7.39 -19.18
CA ASP A 210 -10.12 -6.24 -20.07
C ASP A 210 -8.78 -6.30 -20.83
N LEU A 211 -7.83 -7.12 -20.38
CA LEU A 211 -6.57 -7.36 -21.12
C LEU A 211 -6.78 -7.93 -22.52
N VAL A 212 -7.91 -8.59 -22.77
CA VAL A 212 -8.26 -9.18 -24.06
C VAL A 212 -9.34 -8.36 -24.80
N THR A 213 -9.53 -7.10 -24.43
CA THR A 213 -10.36 -6.14 -25.14
C THR A 213 -9.56 -5.36 -26.17
N ASP A 214 -10.22 -4.83 -27.19
CA ASP A 214 -9.57 -4.04 -28.23
C ASP A 214 -9.00 -2.74 -27.66
N MET A 215 -9.74 -2.08 -26.76
CA MET A 215 -9.30 -0.82 -26.15
C MET A 215 -8.01 -0.98 -25.34
N VAL A 216 -7.92 -1.99 -24.48
CA VAL A 216 -6.72 -2.24 -23.67
C VAL A 216 -5.58 -2.80 -24.53
N GLY A 217 -5.90 -3.55 -25.59
CA GLY A 217 -4.91 -3.96 -26.58
C GLY A 217 -4.20 -2.79 -27.25
N GLU A 218 -4.93 -1.72 -27.57
CA GLU A 218 -4.39 -0.49 -28.14
C GLU A 218 -3.77 0.43 -27.07
N PHE A 219 -4.43 0.54 -25.91
CA PHE A 219 -4.01 1.41 -24.78
C PHE A 219 -3.83 0.60 -23.50
N PRO A 220 -2.66 -0.07 -23.33
CA PRO A 220 -2.41 -0.92 -22.15
C PRO A 220 -2.52 -0.17 -20.80
N GLU A 221 -2.31 1.14 -20.82
CA GLU A 221 -2.41 2.00 -19.63
C GLU A 221 -3.84 2.06 -19.06
N LEU A 222 -4.83 1.71 -19.86
CA LEU A 222 -6.25 1.70 -19.48
C LEU A 222 -6.71 0.38 -18.84
N GLN A 223 -5.80 -0.59 -18.65
CA GLN A 223 -6.13 -1.83 -17.96
C GLN A 223 -6.67 -1.54 -16.53
N GLY A 224 -7.71 -2.25 -16.15
CA GLY A 224 -8.45 -2.00 -14.90
C GLY A 224 -9.50 -0.91 -15.04
N ILE A 225 -9.14 0.25 -15.55
CA ILE A 225 -10.08 1.36 -15.80
C ILE A 225 -11.17 0.91 -16.77
N MET A 226 -10.80 0.34 -17.90
CA MET A 226 -11.76 -0.15 -18.89
C MET A 226 -12.58 -1.33 -18.37
N GLY A 227 -11.96 -2.22 -17.61
CA GLY A 227 -12.67 -3.30 -16.93
C GLY A 227 -13.78 -2.79 -16.02
N GLY A 228 -13.54 -1.71 -15.29
CA GLY A 228 -14.57 -1.03 -14.49
C GLY A 228 -15.74 -0.52 -15.32
N TYR A 229 -15.47 0.19 -16.42
CA TYR A 229 -16.52 0.69 -17.34
C TYR A 229 -17.31 -0.45 -17.99
N TYR A 230 -16.63 -1.51 -18.42
CA TYR A 230 -17.31 -2.65 -19.03
C TYR A 230 -18.13 -3.46 -18.02
N ALA A 231 -17.68 -3.53 -16.77
CA ALA A 231 -18.46 -4.13 -15.69
C ALA A 231 -19.80 -3.40 -15.45
N VAL A 232 -19.76 -2.06 -15.43
CA VAL A 232 -20.99 -1.24 -15.34
C VAL A 232 -21.88 -1.48 -16.56
N ASN A 233 -21.32 -1.51 -17.76
CA ASN A 233 -22.07 -1.82 -19.00
C ASN A 233 -22.73 -3.21 -18.97
N ASP A 234 -22.09 -4.19 -18.33
CA ASP A 234 -22.59 -5.55 -18.18
C ASP A 234 -23.65 -5.67 -17.07
N GLY A 235 -23.95 -4.59 -16.35
CA GLY A 235 -24.94 -4.57 -15.27
C GLY A 235 -24.44 -5.18 -13.95
N LEU A 236 -23.13 -5.28 -13.76
CA LEU A 236 -22.55 -5.78 -12.52
C LEU A 236 -22.67 -4.74 -11.38
N PRO A 237 -22.70 -5.19 -10.11
CA PRO A 237 -22.73 -4.30 -8.97
C PRO A 237 -21.55 -3.31 -8.96
N ASP A 238 -21.75 -2.12 -8.39
CA ASP A 238 -20.73 -1.07 -8.30
C ASP A 238 -19.48 -1.56 -7.55
N GLU A 239 -19.67 -2.36 -6.50
CA GLU A 239 -18.55 -2.96 -5.73
C GLU A 239 -17.64 -3.83 -6.61
N VAL A 240 -18.22 -4.56 -7.57
CA VAL A 240 -17.45 -5.39 -8.52
C VAL A 240 -16.74 -4.51 -9.53
N ALA A 241 -17.43 -3.52 -10.11
CA ALA A 241 -16.84 -2.59 -11.06
C ALA A 241 -15.69 -1.78 -10.45
N HIS A 242 -15.88 -1.26 -9.25
CA HIS A 242 -14.84 -0.56 -8.50
C HIS A 242 -13.66 -1.47 -8.16
N ALA A 243 -13.92 -2.71 -7.76
CA ALA A 243 -12.86 -3.67 -7.45
C ALA A 243 -12.02 -4.03 -8.68
N ILE A 244 -12.61 -4.18 -9.84
CA ILE A 244 -11.91 -4.43 -11.11
C ILE A 244 -10.96 -3.28 -11.42
N GLU A 245 -11.41 -2.03 -11.29
CA GLU A 245 -10.55 -0.86 -11.48
C GLU A 245 -9.45 -0.77 -10.41
N ASP A 246 -9.80 -1.00 -9.15
CA ASP A 246 -8.95 -0.73 -7.99
C ASP A 246 -7.94 -1.84 -7.68
N HIS A 247 -8.08 -3.04 -8.25
CA HIS A 247 -7.21 -4.17 -7.87
C HIS A 247 -5.73 -3.98 -8.25
N TYR A 248 -5.40 -3.04 -9.12
CA TYR A 248 -4.02 -2.65 -9.39
C TYR A 248 -3.45 -1.68 -8.37
N LYS A 249 -4.31 -1.02 -7.60
CA LYS A 249 -3.87 0.00 -6.62
C LYS A 249 -3.28 -0.63 -5.35
N PRO A 250 -2.31 0.02 -4.71
CA PRO A 250 -1.55 1.15 -5.23
C PRO A 250 -0.56 0.71 -6.31
N ARG A 251 -0.42 1.48 -7.38
CA ARG A 251 0.45 1.16 -8.54
C ARG A 251 1.86 1.71 -8.37
N PHE A 252 2.01 2.74 -7.54
CA PHE A 252 3.27 3.44 -7.25
C PHE A 252 3.21 4.08 -5.86
N ALA A 253 4.35 4.59 -5.39
CA ALA A 253 4.40 5.31 -4.10
C ALA A 253 3.48 6.55 -4.13
N GLY A 254 2.63 6.70 -3.13
CA GLY A 254 1.67 7.80 -3.05
C GLY A 254 0.37 7.61 -3.84
N ASP A 255 0.23 6.52 -4.61
CA ASP A 255 -1.03 6.22 -5.30
C ASP A 255 -2.18 5.99 -4.29
N ALA A 256 -3.40 6.22 -4.73
CA ALA A 256 -4.59 5.92 -3.94
C ALA A 256 -4.70 4.42 -3.65
N LEU A 257 -5.27 4.08 -2.50
CA LEU A 257 -5.64 2.71 -2.16
C LEU A 257 -7.00 2.35 -2.77
N PRO A 258 -7.34 1.05 -2.88
CA PRO A 258 -8.67 0.62 -3.28
C PRO A 258 -9.75 1.29 -2.41
N ARG A 259 -10.85 1.71 -3.04
CA ARG A 259 -11.93 2.47 -2.38
C ARG A 259 -12.66 1.68 -1.31
N GLU A 260 -12.96 0.41 -1.59
CA GLU A 260 -13.87 -0.43 -0.82
C GLU A 260 -13.22 -1.76 -0.44
N ASN A 261 -13.86 -2.52 0.44
CA ASN A 261 -13.33 -3.79 0.92
C ASN A 261 -13.15 -4.83 -0.20
N VAL A 262 -14.09 -4.95 -1.12
CA VAL A 262 -13.99 -5.91 -2.23
C VAL A 262 -12.75 -5.63 -3.07
N GLY A 263 -12.53 -4.38 -3.45
CA GLY A 263 -11.34 -3.95 -4.19
C GLY A 263 -10.04 -4.17 -3.41
N THR A 264 -10.06 -3.91 -2.11
CA THR A 264 -8.92 -4.15 -1.22
C THR A 264 -8.54 -5.63 -1.17
N ILE A 265 -9.52 -6.51 -1.04
CA ILE A 265 -9.31 -7.96 -1.00
C ILE A 265 -8.71 -8.45 -2.32
N VAL A 266 -9.28 -8.03 -3.45
CA VAL A 266 -8.78 -8.45 -4.77
C VAL A 266 -7.39 -7.87 -5.05
N ALA A 267 -7.12 -6.64 -4.64
CA ALA A 267 -5.78 -6.03 -4.74
C ALA A 267 -4.74 -6.78 -3.89
N LEU A 268 -5.09 -7.14 -2.65
CA LEU A 268 -4.23 -7.99 -1.81
C LEU A 268 -3.97 -9.35 -2.47
N ALA A 269 -5.02 -10.01 -2.96
CA ALA A 269 -4.91 -11.31 -3.60
C ALA A 269 -4.03 -11.27 -4.86
N ASP A 270 -4.19 -10.26 -5.69
CA ASP A 270 -3.40 -10.07 -6.91
C ASP A 270 -1.91 -9.87 -6.59
N LYS A 271 -1.59 -9.03 -5.62
CA LYS A 271 -0.21 -8.76 -5.19
C LYS A 271 0.43 -9.95 -4.47
N LEU A 272 -0.32 -10.62 -3.61
CA LEU A 272 0.15 -11.79 -2.88
C LEU A 272 0.34 -13.00 -3.79
N GLU A 273 -0.51 -13.18 -4.79
CA GLU A 273 -0.28 -14.20 -5.82
C GLU A 273 1.08 -14.01 -6.50
N THR A 274 1.40 -12.79 -6.91
CA THR A 274 2.69 -12.49 -7.51
C THR A 274 3.85 -12.72 -6.54
N LEU A 275 3.76 -12.20 -5.32
CA LEU A 275 4.81 -12.31 -4.30
C LEU A 275 5.09 -13.76 -3.91
N VAL A 276 4.04 -14.49 -3.53
CA VAL A 276 4.17 -15.88 -3.07
C VAL A 276 4.59 -16.80 -4.23
N GLY A 277 4.05 -16.58 -5.42
CA GLY A 277 4.43 -17.35 -6.60
C GLY A 277 5.88 -17.14 -7.00
N MET A 278 6.34 -15.90 -7.08
CA MET A 278 7.72 -15.59 -7.51
C MET A 278 8.74 -16.04 -6.47
N PHE A 279 8.51 -15.81 -5.18
CA PHE A 279 9.37 -16.35 -4.12
C PHE A 279 9.39 -17.88 -4.14
N GLY A 280 8.23 -18.51 -4.34
CA GLY A 280 8.09 -19.97 -4.36
C GLY A 280 8.81 -20.67 -5.53
N ILE A 281 9.04 -19.97 -6.64
CA ILE A 281 9.85 -20.47 -7.76
C ILE A 281 11.31 -19.99 -7.74
N GLY A 282 11.72 -19.31 -6.66
CA GLY A 282 13.08 -18.81 -6.48
C GLY A 282 13.40 -17.53 -7.29
N ASN A 283 12.39 -16.83 -7.76
CA ASN A 283 12.54 -15.61 -8.57
C ASN A 283 12.53 -14.36 -7.67
N LEU A 284 13.67 -14.10 -7.02
CA LEU A 284 13.81 -13.05 -6.01
C LEU A 284 14.35 -11.75 -6.63
N PRO A 285 13.98 -10.57 -6.10
CA PRO A 285 14.61 -9.32 -6.48
C PRO A 285 16.07 -9.30 -6.00
N THR A 286 16.99 -8.85 -6.84
CA THR A 286 18.42 -8.77 -6.55
C THR A 286 18.97 -7.42 -6.96
N GLY A 287 19.65 -6.70 -6.04
CA GLY A 287 20.19 -5.38 -6.31
C GLY A 287 19.14 -4.46 -6.93
N ASP A 288 19.43 -3.89 -8.11
CA ASP A 288 18.49 -3.03 -8.84
C ASP A 288 17.49 -3.81 -9.72
N ARG A 289 17.62 -5.13 -9.81
CA ARG A 289 16.77 -5.97 -10.65
C ARG A 289 15.54 -6.43 -9.89
N ASP A 290 14.39 -5.99 -10.36
CA ASP A 290 13.06 -6.40 -9.85
C ASP A 290 12.05 -6.40 -11.01
N PRO A 291 12.15 -7.36 -11.95
CA PRO A 291 11.34 -7.34 -13.18
C PRO A 291 9.85 -7.56 -12.93
N PHE A 292 9.48 -8.12 -11.77
CA PHE A 292 8.09 -8.35 -11.38
C PHE A 292 7.57 -7.32 -10.36
N ALA A 293 8.36 -6.28 -10.10
CA ALA A 293 8.01 -5.20 -9.16
C ALA A 293 7.65 -5.71 -7.74
N LEU A 294 8.35 -6.72 -7.25
CA LEU A 294 8.03 -7.38 -5.97
C LEU A 294 8.15 -6.43 -4.78
N ARG A 295 9.14 -5.51 -4.82
CA ARG A 295 9.29 -4.47 -3.78
C ARG A 295 8.07 -3.56 -3.73
N ARG A 296 7.55 -3.16 -4.88
CA ARG A 296 6.36 -2.32 -5.00
C ARG A 296 5.11 -3.05 -4.55
N HIS A 297 4.96 -4.32 -4.92
CA HIS A 297 3.84 -5.16 -4.45
C HIS A 297 3.85 -5.33 -2.94
N ALA A 298 5.00 -5.60 -2.34
CA ALA A 298 5.13 -5.72 -0.88
C ALA A 298 4.76 -4.41 -0.17
N LEU A 299 5.25 -3.26 -0.64
CA LEU A 299 4.88 -1.95 -0.08
C LEU A 299 3.39 -1.65 -0.26
N GLY A 300 2.79 -2.06 -1.37
CA GLY A 300 1.35 -1.95 -1.59
C GLY A 300 0.53 -2.75 -0.59
N VAL A 301 0.91 -3.98 -0.31
CA VAL A 301 0.29 -4.82 0.72
C VAL A 301 0.44 -4.19 2.11
N ILE A 302 1.66 -3.75 2.46
CA ILE A 302 1.95 -3.08 3.74
C ILE A 302 1.06 -1.84 3.92
N ARG A 303 0.96 -0.99 2.90
CA ARG A 303 0.12 0.21 2.95
C ARG A 303 -1.36 -0.13 3.16
N MET A 304 -1.89 -1.12 2.46
CA MET A 304 -3.28 -1.54 2.65
C MET A 304 -3.53 -2.08 4.06
N LEU A 305 -2.62 -2.90 4.59
CA LEU A 305 -2.76 -3.45 5.94
C LEU A 305 -2.74 -2.35 7.01
N ILE A 306 -1.88 -1.36 6.88
CA ILE A 306 -1.69 -0.28 7.85
C ILE A 306 -2.75 0.82 7.67
N GLU A 307 -2.84 1.43 6.48
CA GLU A 307 -3.65 2.63 6.25
C GLU A 307 -5.16 2.33 6.28
N LYS A 308 -5.55 1.08 5.99
CA LYS A 308 -6.95 0.63 6.11
C LYS A 308 -7.25 -0.09 7.43
N ASP A 309 -6.29 -0.16 8.33
CA ASP A 309 -6.41 -0.82 9.64
C ASP A 309 -7.01 -2.24 9.54
N LEU A 310 -6.45 -3.07 8.66
CA LEU A 310 -7.00 -4.39 8.40
C LEU A 310 -6.66 -5.39 9.51
N PRO A 311 -7.65 -6.15 10.01
CA PRO A 311 -7.46 -7.16 11.07
C PRO A 311 -6.89 -8.47 10.50
N LEU A 312 -5.75 -8.40 9.81
CA LEU A 312 -5.07 -9.52 9.19
C LEU A 312 -3.65 -9.64 9.74
N ASP A 313 -3.26 -10.85 10.12
CA ASP A 313 -1.92 -11.15 10.58
C ASP A 313 -1.03 -11.61 9.41
N LEU A 314 0.21 -11.14 9.35
CA LEU A 314 1.08 -11.30 8.18
C LEU A 314 1.35 -12.78 7.86
N GLN A 315 1.83 -13.57 8.82
CA GLN A 315 2.21 -14.96 8.55
C GLN A 315 1.03 -15.84 8.12
N PRO A 316 -0.13 -15.81 8.80
CA PRO A 316 -1.32 -16.52 8.33
C PRO A 316 -1.79 -16.02 6.95
N LEU A 317 -1.71 -14.73 6.69
CA LEU A 317 -2.05 -14.15 5.39
C LEU A 317 -1.18 -14.74 4.26
N LEU A 318 0.14 -14.76 4.44
CA LEU A 318 1.06 -15.34 3.46
C LEU A 318 0.82 -16.85 3.29
N GLN A 319 0.65 -17.59 4.36
CA GLN A 319 0.41 -19.04 4.32
C GLN A 319 -0.92 -19.40 3.65
N SER A 320 -1.95 -18.58 3.79
CA SER A 320 -3.25 -18.81 3.16
C SER A 320 -3.21 -18.78 1.63
N THR A 321 -2.16 -18.22 1.04
CA THR A 321 -1.99 -18.10 -0.41
C THR A 321 -1.31 -19.32 -1.05
N VAL A 322 -0.53 -20.07 -0.29
CA VAL A 322 0.28 -21.20 -0.80
C VAL A 322 -0.59 -22.30 -1.44
N PRO A 323 -1.72 -22.72 -0.85
CA PRO A 323 -2.54 -23.80 -1.41
C PRO A 323 -3.06 -23.53 -2.83
N ALA A 324 -3.21 -22.27 -3.23
CA ALA A 324 -3.69 -21.91 -4.56
C ALA A 324 -2.73 -22.35 -5.69
N PHE A 325 -1.47 -22.56 -5.38
CA PHE A 325 -0.44 -22.94 -6.36
C PHE A 325 -0.28 -24.45 -6.56
N GLY A 326 -0.90 -25.29 -5.69
CA GLY A 326 -0.70 -26.73 -5.71
C GLY A 326 0.78 -27.09 -5.51
N ASP A 327 1.34 -27.82 -6.46
CA ASP A 327 2.74 -28.28 -6.47
C ASP A 327 3.68 -27.41 -7.32
N LYS A 328 3.20 -26.27 -7.83
CA LYS A 328 3.97 -25.39 -8.73
C LYS A 328 5.06 -24.59 -8.03
N ILE A 329 4.99 -24.44 -6.72
CA ILE A 329 5.92 -23.65 -5.91
C ILE A 329 6.37 -24.41 -4.67
N GLU A 330 7.49 -23.99 -4.10
CA GLU A 330 7.88 -24.32 -2.74
C GLU A 330 7.36 -23.24 -1.77
N ASP A 331 7.11 -23.63 -0.51
CA ASP A 331 6.72 -22.66 0.52
C ASP A 331 7.91 -21.81 0.94
N ALA A 332 7.98 -20.60 0.40
CA ALA A 332 8.96 -19.57 0.73
C ALA A 332 8.37 -18.45 1.60
N THR A 333 7.27 -18.71 2.31
CA THR A 333 6.58 -17.67 3.11
C THR A 333 7.42 -17.11 4.24
N ALA A 334 8.31 -17.91 4.84
CA ALA A 334 9.24 -17.43 5.86
C ALA A 334 10.22 -16.38 5.27
N GLN A 335 10.81 -16.67 4.12
CA GLN A 335 11.71 -15.76 3.41
C GLN A 335 10.95 -14.51 2.92
N LEU A 336 9.72 -14.68 2.46
CA LEU A 336 8.86 -13.57 2.05
C LEU A 336 8.48 -12.69 3.25
N ALA A 337 8.22 -13.24 4.42
CA ALA A 337 7.99 -12.47 5.65
C ALA A 337 9.20 -11.61 6.01
N ASP A 338 10.41 -12.12 5.92
CA ASP A 338 11.64 -11.32 6.11
C ASP A 338 11.71 -10.17 5.12
N PHE A 339 11.37 -10.42 3.88
CA PHE A 339 11.31 -9.38 2.83
C PHE A 339 10.28 -8.29 3.17
N PHE A 340 9.10 -8.67 3.69
CA PHE A 340 8.09 -7.70 4.15
C PHE A 340 8.61 -6.82 5.28
N TYR A 341 9.26 -7.40 6.29
CA TYR A 341 9.81 -6.62 7.41
C TYR A 341 10.94 -5.68 6.95
N ASP A 342 11.77 -6.09 6.00
CA ASP A 342 12.80 -5.23 5.42
C ASP A 342 12.18 -4.03 4.67
N ARG A 343 11.13 -4.27 3.89
CA ARG A 343 10.43 -3.20 3.18
C ARG A 343 9.68 -2.27 4.13
N LEU A 344 9.06 -2.82 5.16
CA LEU A 344 8.40 -2.05 6.22
C LEU A 344 9.42 -1.14 6.95
N ALA A 345 10.55 -1.70 7.36
CA ALA A 345 11.60 -0.93 8.02
C ALA A 345 12.12 0.23 7.14
N GLY A 346 12.37 -0.02 5.87
CA GLY A 346 12.76 1.01 4.91
C GLY A 346 11.72 2.14 4.80
N SER A 347 10.47 1.77 4.63
CA SER A 347 9.35 2.72 4.53
C SER A 347 9.17 3.57 5.79
N LEU A 348 9.32 2.96 6.97
CA LEU A 348 9.21 3.68 8.24
C LEU A 348 10.34 4.69 8.43
N ARG A 349 11.57 4.36 8.02
CA ARG A 349 12.69 5.30 8.05
C ARG A 349 12.48 6.49 7.10
N GLU A 350 11.95 6.24 5.92
CA GLU A 350 11.57 7.29 4.96
C GLU A 350 10.49 8.22 5.51
N GLN A 351 9.60 7.71 6.39
CA GLN A 351 8.59 8.50 7.10
C GLN A 351 9.15 9.31 8.28
N GLY A 352 10.46 9.20 8.58
CA GLY A 352 11.15 9.99 9.59
C GLY A 352 11.28 9.33 10.95
N TYR A 353 11.03 8.02 11.05
CA TYR A 353 11.36 7.26 12.26
C TYR A 353 12.87 6.95 12.31
N SER A 354 13.47 7.02 13.49
CA SER A 354 14.88 6.68 13.67
C SER A 354 15.11 5.18 13.48
N ALA A 355 16.35 4.80 13.16
CA ALA A 355 16.73 3.39 13.05
C ALA A 355 16.44 2.61 14.33
N GLN A 356 16.69 3.22 15.49
CA GLN A 356 16.47 2.60 16.80
C GLN A 356 14.98 2.37 17.07
N GLU A 357 14.11 3.36 16.79
CA GLU A 357 12.66 3.22 16.93
C GLU A 357 12.14 2.08 16.05
N VAL A 358 12.55 2.05 14.78
CA VAL A 358 12.15 1.03 13.82
C VAL A 358 12.64 -0.35 14.26
N ASP A 359 13.92 -0.49 14.61
CA ASP A 359 14.51 -1.76 15.03
C ASP A 359 13.86 -2.31 16.30
N ALA A 360 13.49 -1.43 17.25
CA ALA A 360 12.80 -1.83 18.47
C ALA A 360 11.43 -2.50 18.21
N VAL A 361 10.68 -2.00 17.25
CA VAL A 361 9.37 -2.56 16.89
C VAL A 361 9.52 -3.79 15.97
N ILE A 362 10.34 -3.70 14.93
CA ILE A 362 10.51 -4.77 13.94
C ILE A 362 11.19 -6.01 14.55
N ALA A 363 12.05 -5.85 15.54
CA ALA A 363 12.70 -6.99 16.22
C ALA A 363 11.71 -7.98 16.83
N LEU A 364 10.52 -7.52 17.22
CA LEU A 364 9.45 -8.38 17.71
C LEU A 364 8.67 -9.10 16.59
N ARG A 365 8.96 -8.81 15.33
CA ARG A 365 8.24 -9.35 14.16
C ARG A 365 6.72 -9.25 14.31
N PRO A 366 6.17 -8.01 14.40
CA PRO A 366 4.76 -7.80 14.64
C PRO A 366 3.94 -8.45 13.53
N GLN A 367 2.94 -9.25 13.91
CA GLN A 367 2.07 -9.94 12.95
C GLN A 367 0.97 -9.00 12.43
N ARG A 368 0.38 -8.22 13.33
CA ARG A 368 -0.66 -7.24 12.98
C ARG A 368 -0.04 -5.92 12.58
N LEU A 369 0.27 -5.74 11.29
CA LEU A 369 0.98 -4.54 10.80
C LEU A 369 0.20 -3.25 11.02
N SER A 370 -1.13 -3.31 11.09
CA SER A 370 -1.97 -2.13 11.39
C SER A 370 -1.67 -1.50 12.76
N LEU A 371 -1.09 -2.25 13.68
CA LEU A 371 -0.73 -1.78 15.02
C LEU A 371 0.68 -1.17 15.09
N VAL A 372 1.50 -1.36 14.09
CA VAL A 372 2.90 -0.85 14.07
C VAL A 372 3.00 0.67 14.28
N PRO A 373 2.17 1.52 13.68
CA PRO A 373 2.21 2.95 13.94
C PRO A 373 1.99 3.30 15.42
N ARG A 374 1.09 2.60 16.09
CA ARG A 374 0.83 2.80 17.54
C ARG A 374 2.00 2.35 18.40
N GLN A 375 2.65 1.25 18.02
CA GLN A 375 3.85 0.76 18.70
C GLN A 375 5.00 1.77 18.56
N LEU A 376 5.20 2.31 17.36
CA LEU A 376 6.23 3.33 17.10
C LEU A 376 5.99 4.62 17.89
N GLU A 377 4.75 5.09 17.95
CA GLU A 377 4.38 6.28 18.72
C GLU A 377 4.63 6.06 20.23
N ALA A 378 4.29 4.89 20.74
CA ALA A 378 4.57 4.51 22.12
C ALA A 378 6.07 4.50 22.42
N VAL A 379 6.89 3.93 21.52
CA VAL A 379 8.36 3.91 21.63
C VAL A 379 8.93 5.32 21.59
N ARG A 380 8.46 6.14 20.67
CA ARG A 380 8.89 7.54 20.53
C ARG A 380 8.58 8.34 21.79
N THR A 381 7.38 8.21 22.33
CA THR A 381 6.99 8.85 23.58
C THR A 381 7.81 8.34 24.77
N PHE A 382 8.00 7.02 24.86
CA PHE A 382 8.85 6.43 25.91
C PHE A 382 10.28 6.97 25.87
N ALA A 383 10.88 7.11 24.68
CA ALA A 383 12.25 7.61 24.52
C ALA A 383 12.44 9.05 25.02
N THR A 384 11.37 9.83 25.17
CA THR A 384 11.41 11.18 25.74
C THR A 384 11.44 11.20 27.29
N LEU A 385 11.14 10.06 27.93
CA LEU A 385 11.10 9.99 29.38
C LEU A 385 12.54 9.99 29.98
N GLU A 386 12.70 10.63 31.10
CA GLU A 386 13.98 10.64 31.83
C GLU A 386 14.48 9.23 32.21
N GLN A 387 13.55 8.31 32.41
CA GLN A 387 13.81 6.92 32.77
C GLN A 387 14.28 6.06 31.61
N ALA A 388 14.00 6.46 30.38
CA ALA A 388 14.15 5.63 29.19
C ALA A 388 15.60 5.15 28.95
N PRO A 389 16.64 5.98 29.02
CA PRO A 389 18.01 5.52 28.78
C PRO A 389 18.47 4.45 29.78
N ALA A 390 18.16 4.62 31.06
CA ALA A 390 18.52 3.68 32.11
C ALA A 390 17.81 2.34 31.96
N LEU A 391 16.48 2.38 31.66
CA LEU A 391 15.70 1.17 31.43
C LEU A 391 16.09 0.44 30.13
N ALA A 392 16.43 1.15 29.08
CA ALA A 392 16.91 0.54 27.84
C ALA A 392 18.26 -0.18 28.08
N ALA A 393 19.19 0.46 28.79
CA ALA A 393 20.47 -0.14 29.14
C ALA A 393 20.29 -1.37 30.05
N ALA A 394 19.43 -1.26 31.08
CA ALA A 394 19.08 -2.39 31.94
C ALA A 394 18.47 -3.54 31.18
N ASN A 395 17.52 -3.27 30.26
CA ASN A 395 16.89 -4.29 29.42
C ASN A 395 17.91 -4.99 28.50
N LYS A 396 18.87 -4.25 27.95
CA LYS A 396 19.99 -4.80 27.17
C LYS A 396 20.85 -5.74 28.03
N ARG A 397 21.12 -5.35 29.27
CA ARG A 397 21.85 -6.21 30.24
C ARG A 397 21.07 -7.47 30.57
N VAL A 398 19.77 -7.37 30.84
CA VAL A 398 18.88 -8.49 31.08
C VAL A 398 18.89 -9.45 29.89
N THR A 399 18.70 -8.94 28.69
CA THR A 399 18.73 -9.73 27.44
C THR A 399 20.03 -10.52 27.31
N ASN A 400 21.17 -9.90 27.57
CA ASN A 400 22.48 -10.56 27.52
C ASN A 400 22.65 -11.64 28.61
N ILE A 401 22.15 -11.41 29.82
CA ILE A 401 22.18 -12.40 30.90
C ILE A 401 21.33 -13.61 30.54
N LEU A 402 20.09 -13.40 30.10
CA LEU A 402 19.17 -14.47 29.72
C LEU A 402 19.67 -15.28 28.52
N LYS A 403 20.28 -14.61 27.53
CA LYS A 403 20.89 -15.29 26.38
C LYS A 403 22.02 -16.26 26.79
N LYS A 404 22.83 -15.89 27.79
CA LYS A 404 23.90 -16.75 28.32
C LYS A 404 23.38 -17.87 29.22
N ALA A 405 22.25 -17.64 29.89
CA ALA A 405 21.63 -18.62 30.78
C ALA A 405 20.90 -19.76 30.04
N GLY A 406 20.52 -19.54 28.75
CA GLY A 406 19.74 -20.49 27.98
C GLY A 406 18.23 -20.38 28.22
N GLU A 407 17.55 -21.50 28.32
CA GLU A 407 16.13 -21.51 28.66
C GLU A 407 15.91 -21.12 30.13
N VAL A 408 15.12 -20.08 30.35
CA VAL A 408 14.77 -19.57 31.67
C VAL A 408 13.26 -19.36 31.72
N ASP A 409 12.61 -19.97 32.72
CA ASP A 409 11.20 -19.74 32.98
C ASP A 409 10.96 -18.43 33.73
N ALA A 410 9.88 -17.74 33.38
CA ALA A 410 9.42 -16.53 34.06
C ALA A 410 8.71 -16.88 35.39
N HIS A 411 9.37 -17.65 36.25
CA HIS A 411 8.84 -18.07 37.54
C HIS A 411 9.72 -17.55 38.67
N VAL A 412 9.09 -17.06 39.71
CA VAL A 412 9.76 -16.54 40.92
C VAL A 412 9.21 -17.25 42.14
N ASN A 413 10.12 -17.87 42.94
CA ASN A 413 9.80 -18.38 44.26
C ASN A 413 10.10 -17.31 45.29
N GLU A 414 9.07 -16.79 45.95
CA GLU A 414 9.18 -15.71 46.95
C GLU A 414 10.09 -16.09 48.15
N GLU A 415 10.11 -17.39 48.54
CA GLU A 415 10.92 -17.88 49.65
C GLU A 415 12.42 -17.78 49.36
N LEU A 416 12.81 -17.71 48.10
CA LEU A 416 14.18 -17.58 47.64
C LEU A 416 14.63 -16.12 47.41
N LEU A 417 13.75 -15.13 47.61
CA LEU A 417 14.11 -13.73 47.58
C LEU A 417 14.87 -13.34 48.86
N ARG A 418 16.18 -13.21 48.78
CA ARG A 418 17.06 -12.94 49.91
C ARG A 418 17.32 -11.47 50.11
N GLU A 419 17.82 -10.79 49.09
CA GLU A 419 18.18 -9.39 49.14
C GLU A 419 16.92 -8.49 49.08
N GLN A 420 17.01 -7.33 49.77
CA GLN A 420 15.89 -6.39 49.77
C GLN A 420 15.54 -5.91 48.34
N ALA A 421 16.55 -5.67 47.51
CA ALA A 421 16.34 -5.26 46.10
C ALA A 421 15.63 -6.30 45.25
N GLU A 422 15.81 -7.61 45.51
CA GLU A 422 15.03 -8.68 44.87
C GLU A 422 13.55 -8.58 45.25
N LYS A 423 13.26 -8.38 46.53
CA LYS A 423 11.88 -8.24 47.05
C LYS A 423 11.21 -7.00 46.52
N ASP A 424 11.93 -5.89 46.47
CA ASP A 424 11.40 -4.61 45.99
C ASP A 424 11.09 -4.66 44.48
N LEU A 425 11.98 -5.27 43.68
CA LEU A 425 11.73 -5.46 42.25
C LEU A 425 10.52 -6.40 42.00
N TYR A 426 10.46 -7.51 42.74
CA TYR A 426 9.34 -8.42 42.63
C TYR A 426 8.02 -7.78 42.99
N ALA A 427 7.96 -7.04 44.11
CA ALA A 427 6.79 -6.31 44.54
C ALA A 427 6.36 -5.24 43.52
N ALA A 428 7.31 -4.53 42.93
CA ALA A 428 7.04 -3.57 41.87
C ALA A 428 6.49 -4.21 40.62
N LEU A 429 7.02 -5.38 40.17
CA LEU A 429 6.49 -6.13 39.06
C LEU A 429 5.05 -6.61 39.32
N GLN A 430 4.78 -7.15 40.52
CA GLN A 430 3.42 -7.59 40.90
C GLN A 430 2.40 -6.45 40.89
N ARG A 431 2.84 -5.24 41.20
CA ARG A 431 1.97 -4.04 41.24
C ARG A 431 1.71 -3.46 39.87
N PHE A 432 2.75 -3.23 39.05
CA PHE A 432 2.66 -2.42 37.85
C PHE A 432 2.47 -3.23 36.56
N VAL A 433 2.94 -4.48 36.48
CA VAL A 433 2.80 -5.30 35.29
C VAL A 433 1.33 -5.62 34.93
N PRO A 434 0.44 -5.95 35.88
CA PRO A 434 -0.96 -6.16 35.56
C PRO A 434 -1.63 -4.94 34.94
N GLU A 435 -1.32 -3.73 35.44
CA GLU A 435 -1.85 -2.49 34.88
C GLU A 435 -1.31 -2.23 33.48
N ALA A 436 0.00 -2.35 33.27
CA ALA A 436 0.64 -2.22 31.97
C ALA A 436 0.08 -3.23 30.94
N ASN A 437 -0.17 -4.46 31.37
CA ASN A 437 -0.78 -5.48 30.54
C ASN A 437 -2.23 -5.13 30.18
N ALA A 438 -3.04 -4.63 31.11
CA ALA A 438 -4.40 -4.19 30.83
C ALA A 438 -4.43 -3.02 29.85
N GLN A 439 -3.49 -2.08 29.94
CA GLN A 439 -3.31 -0.98 28.99
C GLN A 439 -2.92 -1.51 27.61
N PHE A 440 -1.99 -2.46 27.54
CA PHE A 440 -1.59 -3.12 26.29
C PHE A 440 -2.76 -3.82 25.63
N GLU A 441 -3.57 -4.59 26.37
CA GLU A 441 -4.72 -5.32 25.81
C GLU A 441 -5.80 -4.37 25.26
N ARG A 442 -5.91 -3.16 25.80
CA ARG A 442 -6.78 -2.10 25.26
C ARG A 442 -6.17 -1.35 24.07
N GLY A 443 -4.93 -1.69 23.67
CA GLY A 443 -4.22 -1.02 22.59
C GLY A 443 -3.57 0.32 22.99
N ASP A 444 -3.56 0.66 24.27
CA ASP A 444 -2.89 1.85 24.79
C ASP A 444 -1.43 1.54 25.12
N TYR A 445 -0.63 1.39 24.07
CA TYR A 445 0.78 1.04 24.19
C TYR A 445 1.62 2.13 24.85
N THR A 446 1.27 3.38 24.63
CA THR A 446 1.94 4.53 25.27
C THR A 446 1.76 4.48 26.77
N ALA A 447 0.54 4.32 27.27
CA ALA A 447 0.27 4.19 28.70
C ALA A 447 0.97 2.96 29.32
N SER A 448 0.97 1.84 28.59
CA SER A 448 1.68 0.61 29.02
C SER A 448 3.16 0.85 29.27
N LEU A 449 3.86 1.49 28.34
CA LEU A 449 5.29 1.81 28.50
C LEU A 449 5.53 2.86 29.59
N GLN A 450 4.65 3.85 29.73
CA GLN A 450 4.74 4.86 30.80
C GLN A 450 4.59 4.23 32.19
N THR A 451 3.66 3.29 32.35
CA THR A 451 3.48 2.52 33.59
C THR A 451 4.72 1.72 33.92
N LEU A 452 5.35 1.07 32.94
CA LEU A 452 6.59 0.30 33.13
C LEU A 452 7.81 1.19 33.42
N ALA A 453 7.78 2.46 33.06
CA ALA A 453 8.87 3.40 33.36
C ALA A 453 9.12 3.60 34.85
N VAL A 454 8.11 3.35 35.68
CA VAL A 454 8.21 3.38 37.13
C VAL A 454 9.17 2.32 37.69
N LEU A 455 9.42 1.25 36.91
CA LEU A 455 10.34 0.17 37.31
C LEU A 455 11.83 0.59 37.33
N ARG A 456 12.19 1.78 36.83
CA ARG A 456 13.59 2.22 36.79
C ARG A 456 14.30 2.07 38.12
N ALA A 457 13.78 2.67 39.19
CA ALA A 457 14.43 2.68 40.49
C ALA A 457 14.62 1.26 41.08
N PRO A 458 13.60 0.38 41.13
CA PRO A 458 13.84 -0.98 41.63
C PRO A 458 14.73 -1.82 40.71
N VAL A 459 14.77 -1.56 39.40
CA VAL A 459 15.68 -2.24 38.48
C VAL A 459 17.13 -1.80 38.70
N ASP A 460 17.39 -0.51 38.85
CA ASP A 460 18.72 0.02 39.15
C ASP A 460 19.24 -0.55 40.49
N ALA A 461 18.44 -0.51 41.56
CA ALA A 461 18.79 -1.07 42.86
C ALA A 461 19.08 -2.60 42.80
N PHE A 462 18.30 -3.32 42.01
CA PHE A 462 18.55 -4.75 41.82
C PHE A 462 19.94 -5.02 41.19
N PHE A 463 20.32 -4.27 40.18
CA PHE A 463 21.62 -4.45 39.54
C PHE A 463 22.80 -3.92 40.36
N ASP A 464 22.57 -3.00 41.27
CA ASP A 464 23.59 -2.48 42.19
C ASP A 464 23.85 -3.45 43.35
N ASP A 465 22.81 -4.08 43.89
CA ASP A 465 22.87 -4.81 45.15
C ASP A 465 22.82 -6.35 44.97
N VAL A 466 22.41 -6.87 43.82
CA VAL A 466 22.18 -8.32 43.62
C VAL A 466 23.15 -8.93 42.62
N MET A 467 23.87 -9.96 43.06
CA MET A 467 24.69 -10.79 42.20
C MET A 467 23.83 -11.86 41.50
N VAL A 468 23.46 -11.65 40.23
CA VAL A 468 22.59 -12.54 39.46
C VAL A 468 23.19 -13.95 39.36
N ASN A 469 24.48 -14.07 39.07
CA ASN A 469 25.19 -15.32 38.91
C ASN A 469 25.73 -15.81 40.27
N ALA A 470 24.84 -16.00 41.24
CA ALA A 470 25.18 -16.56 42.54
C ALA A 470 25.74 -18.00 42.37
N GLU A 471 26.61 -18.42 43.28
CA GLU A 471 27.13 -19.78 43.31
C GLU A 471 26.04 -20.81 43.65
N ASP A 472 25.12 -20.42 44.53
CA ASP A 472 23.94 -21.20 44.88
C ASP A 472 22.99 -21.29 43.67
N LEU A 473 22.80 -22.49 43.15
CA LEU A 473 22.00 -22.73 41.95
C LEU A 473 20.51 -22.36 42.11
N PRO A 474 19.81 -22.68 43.20
CA PRO A 474 18.43 -22.24 43.41
C PRO A 474 18.28 -20.73 43.42
N LEU A 475 19.18 -19.99 44.06
CA LEU A 475 19.18 -18.53 44.09
C LEU A 475 19.42 -17.96 42.68
N ARG A 476 20.41 -18.49 41.98
CA ARG A 476 20.71 -18.08 40.60
C ARG A 476 19.54 -18.25 39.68
N LEU A 477 18.88 -19.42 39.68
CA LEU A 477 17.72 -19.67 38.84
C LEU A 477 16.53 -18.76 39.18
N ASN A 478 16.31 -18.52 40.50
CA ASN A 478 15.27 -17.60 40.94
C ASN A 478 15.52 -16.13 40.49
N ARG A 479 16.75 -15.65 40.55
CA ARG A 479 17.16 -14.34 40.05
C ARG A 479 17.03 -14.21 38.55
N GLN A 480 17.38 -15.26 37.80
CA GLN A 480 17.17 -15.33 36.37
C GLN A 480 15.67 -15.36 36.03
N GLY A 481 14.84 -16.07 36.80
CA GLY A 481 13.37 -16.08 36.65
C GLY A 481 12.75 -14.69 36.88
N LEU A 482 13.25 -13.96 37.90
CA LEU A 482 12.83 -12.58 38.15
C LEU A 482 13.18 -11.66 36.98
N LEU A 483 14.41 -11.75 36.46
CA LEU A 483 14.83 -11.02 35.26
C LEU A 483 14.04 -11.41 34.02
N LYS A 484 13.67 -12.68 33.86
CA LYS A 484 12.81 -13.13 32.75
C LYS A 484 11.42 -12.52 32.83
N THR A 485 10.85 -12.44 34.04
CA THR A 485 9.56 -11.77 34.27
C THR A 485 9.62 -10.29 33.87
N LEU A 486 10.67 -9.59 34.30
CA LEU A 486 10.92 -8.22 33.91
C LEU A 486 11.06 -8.07 32.38
N HIS A 487 11.86 -8.93 31.76
CA HIS A 487 12.11 -8.90 30.32
C HIS A 487 10.82 -9.09 29.51
N VAL A 488 10.00 -10.06 29.87
CA VAL A 488 8.71 -10.31 29.22
C VAL A 488 7.80 -9.08 29.31
N ALA A 489 7.71 -8.47 30.50
CA ALA A 489 6.90 -7.28 30.73
C ALA A 489 7.37 -6.07 29.91
N MET A 490 8.68 -5.83 29.91
CA MET A 490 9.29 -4.67 29.24
C MET A 490 9.25 -4.74 27.72
N ASN A 491 9.14 -5.92 27.12
CA ASN A 491 9.29 -6.12 25.67
C ASN A 491 8.00 -6.57 24.95
N ARG A 492 6.83 -6.28 25.50
CA ARG A 492 5.56 -6.57 24.82
C ARG A 492 5.27 -5.62 23.65
N VAL A 493 5.52 -4.33 23.85
CA VAL A 493 5.25 -3.29 22.84
C VAL A 493 6.39 -3.24 21.81
N ALA A 494 7.63 -3.27 22.29
CA ALA A 494 8.83 -3.20 21.47
C ALA A 494 10.02 -3.78 22.24
N ASP A 495 11.08 -4.17 21.55
CA ASP A 495 12.36 -4.55 22.16
C ASP A 495 13.10 -3.28 22.63
N LEU A 496 12.86 -2.90 23.87
CA LEU A 496 13.43 -1.67 24.45
C LEU A 496 14.97 -1.71 24.52
N SER A 497 15.61 -2.89 24.47
CA SER A 497 17.06 -3.00 24.44
C SER A 497 17.69 -2.35 23.21
N ARG A 498 16.93 -2.19 22.14
CA ARG A 498 17.34 -1.53 20.90
C ARG A 498 17.45 -0.01 21.01
N LEU A 499 16.86 0.55 22.05
CA LEU A 499 16.93 1.99 22.36
C LEU A 499 18.19 2.36 23.15
N ALA A 500 18.94 1.37 23.65
CA ALA A 500 20.19 1.60 24.35
C ALA A 500 21.30 2.03 23.36
N VAL A 501 21.90 3.19 23.63
CA VAL A 501 23.02 3.74 22.87
C VAL A 501 24.31 2.94 23.11
#